data_a412daa9e642798f2877900a8528164e
#
_entry.id   a412daa9e642798f2877900a8528164e
#
_cell.length_a   1.000
_cell.length_b   1.000
_cell.length_c   1.000
_cell.angle_alpha   90.00
_cell.angle_beta   90.00
_cell.angle_gamma   90.00
#
_symmetry.space_group_name_H-M   'P 1'
#
loop_
_entity.id
_entity.type
_entity.pdbx_description
1 polymer ?
#
loop_
_entity_poly.entity_id
_entity_poly.type
_entity_poly.pdbx_seq_one_letter_code
_entity_poly.pdbx_strand_id
1 'polypeptide(L)'
;AASCGVSGFLEPGFADYRRALACWDGDIFSLPLELSWTRTWPQPWPFQADLEQSCQVLWITNPHNPTGQLWSRASLEPLLERHSLVICDEAFLPLVPAGEAQSLIPLVEKHSNLVVIRSLTKLLAIAGLRLGYAVASPERLSRWQQWRDPWPVNGLALAAGQAVMADQAGMDRWLQRVHAWVTHEGSWFHQQLDDLPGFSPLPSSANYQLLRGEVSLLDLRERVARQRVLLRDCRSFAGLG
;
A
#
# COMPACT_ATOMS: atom_id res chain seq x y z
N ALA A 1 -16.09 -6.59 2.82
CA ALA A 1 -15.30 -6.88 4.03
C ALA A 1 -16.20 -6.96 5.25
N ALA A 2 -16.92 -5.89 5.63
CA ALA A 2 -17.75 -5.87 6.84
C ALA A 2 -18.69 -7.07 6.97
N SER A 3 -19.31 -7.53 5.89
CA SER A 3 -20.18 -8.71 5.88
C SER A 3 -19.46 -10.06 5.96
N CYS A 4 -18.13 -10.08 5.94
CA CYS A 4 -17.32 -11.30 5.96
C CYS A 4 -16.72 -11.60 7.35
N GLY A 5 -16.96 -10.75 8.35
CA GLY A 5 -16.47 -10.91 9.71
C GLY A 5 -15.45 -9.84 10.12
N VAL A 6 -14.73 -10.11 11.21
CA VAL A 6 -13.71 -9.19 11.76
C VAL A 6 -12.59 -8.95 10.75
N SER A 7 -12.26 -7.68 10.54
CA SER A 7 -11.19 -7.25 9.62
C SER A 7 -9.90 -6.93 10.36
N GLY A 8 -8.83 -7.62 9.99
CA GLY A 8 -7.48 -7.41 10.50
C GLY A 8 -6.69 -6.41 9.66
N PHE A 9 -6.00 -5.47 10.30
CA PHE A 9 -5.11 -4.49 9.67
C PHE A 9 -3.77 -4.43 10.37
N LEU A 10 -2.71 -4.26 9.59
CA LEU A 10 -1.42 -3.87 10.14
C LEU A 10 -1.48 -2.43 10.66
N GLU A 11 -0.93 -2.21 11.84
CA GLU A 11 -0.81 -0.88 12.44
C GLU A 11 0.62 -0.61 12.90
N PRO A 12 1.16 0.56 12.57
CA PRO A 12 0.54 1.68 11.83
C PRO A 12 0.18 1.29 10.40
N GLY A 13 -0.98 1.69 9.90
CA GLY A 13 -1.48 1.34 8.57
C GLY A 13 -2.37 2.43 7.96
N PHE A 14 -2.71 2.27 6.69
CA PHE A 14 -3.50 3.27 5.96
C PHE A 14 -4.90 3.44 6.56
N ALA A 15 -5.18 4.62 7.11
CA ALA A 15 -6.35 4.90 7.95
C ALA A 15 -7.71 4.78 7.21
N ASP A 16 -7.73 4.90 5.87
CA ASP A 16 -8.98 4.87 5.12
C ASP A 16 -9.66 3.50 5.12
N TYR A 17 -8.93 2.40 5.37
CA TYR A 17 -9.55 1.08 5.55
C TYR A 17 -10.45 1.07 6.79
N ARG A 18 -9.95 1.58 7.92
CA ARG A 18 -10.75 1.72 9.15
C ARG A 18 -11.96 2.61 8.93
N ARG A 19 -11.74 3.76 8.29
CA ARG A 19 -12.81 4.71 8.00
C ARG A 19 -13.89 4.08 7.12
N ALA A 20 -13.50 3.32 6.09
CA ALA A 20 -14.43 2.62 5.23
C ALA A 20 -15.23 1.54 5.98
N LEU A 21 -14.60 0.78 6.87
CA LEU A 21 -15.30 -0.23 7.67
C LEU A 21 -16.22 0.39 8.72
N ALA A 22 -15.83 1.49 9.34
CA ALA A 22 -16.69 2.20 10.30
C ALA A 22 -18.01 2.67 9.67
N CYS A 23 -18.04 2.98 8.36
CA CYS A 23 -19.28 3.31 7.65
C CYS A 23 -20.27 2.12 7.54
N TRP A 24 -19.81 0.90 7.84
CA TRP A 24 -20.58 -0.34 7.73
C TRP A 24 -20.64 -1.09 9.06
N ASP A 25 -20.32 -0.43 10.17
CA ASP A 25 -20.27 -1.02 11.52
C ASP A 25 -19.44 -2.32 11.57
N GLY A 26 -18.36 -2.38 10.78
CA GLY A 26 -17.50 -3.55 10.69
C GLY A 26 -16.49 -3.63 11.83
N ASP A 27 -16.38 -4.81 12.44
CA ASP A 27 -15.43 -5.08 13.51
C ASP A 27 -13.98 -5.06 13.00
N ILE A 28 -13.07 -4.54 13.84
CA ILE A 28 -11.67 -4.33 13.50
C ILE A 28 -10.77 -5.02 14.52
N PHE A 29 -9.75 -5.73 14.01
CA PHE A 29 -8.65 -6.28 14.78
C PHE A 29 -7.33 -5.65 14.34
N SER A 30 -6.56 -5.11 15.27
CA SER A 30 -5.27 -4.48 14.99
C SER A 30 -4.14 -5.51 15.09
N LEU A 31 -3.32 -5.58 14.05
CA LEU A 31 -2.08 -6.36 13.99
C LEU A 31 -0.91 -5.38 14.19
N PRO A 32 -0.33 -5.28 15.40
CA PRO A 32 0.72 -4.32 15.70
C PRO A 32 2.02 -4.69 14.99
N LEU A 33 2.48 -3.83 14.09
CA LEU A 33 3.71 -4.01 13.34
C LEU A 33 4.88 -3.43 14.13
N GLU A 34 5.92 -4.22 14.34
CA GLU A 34 7.16 -3.73 14.93
C GLU A 34 7.87 -2.78 13.97
N LEU A 35 8.27 -1.59 14.46
CA LEU A 35 8.96 -0.57 13.68
C LEU A 35 10.48 -0.74 13.73
N SER A 36 10.93 -1.95 13.43
CA SER A 36 12.35 -2.31 13.37
C SER A 36 12.56 -3.40 12.30
N TRP A 37 13.26 -3.07 11.23
CA TRP A 37 13.59 -4.04 10.16
C TRP A 37 14.84 -3.65 9.40
N THR A 38 15.40 -4.60 8.67
CA THR A 38 16.58 -4.42 7.82
C THR A 38 16.18 -3.97 6.41
N ARG A 39 17.12 -3.34 5.68
CA ARG A 39 16.93 -2.93 4.28
C ARG A 39 17.10 -4.10 3.30
N THR A 40 16.39 -5.20 3.56
CA THR A 40 16.43 -6.40 2.72
C THR A 40 15.05 -6.64 2.14
N TRP A 41 14.90 -6.75 0.84
CA TRP A 41 13.61 -6.91 0.16
C TRP A 41 13.60 -8.12 -0.78
N PRO A 42 12.49 -8.86 -0.87
CA PRO A 42 11.30 -8.76 -0.01
C PRO A 42 11.54 -9.36 1.37
N GLN A 43 10.71 -8.96 2.34
CA GLN A 43 10.70 -9.52 3.69
C GLN A 43 9.63 -10.60 3.84
N PRO A 44 9.77 -11.54 4.77
CA PRO A 44 8.70 -12.45 5.14
C PRO A 44 7.57 -11.68 5.85
N TRP A 45 6.35 -12.23 5.80
CA TRP A 45 5.23 -11.75 6.60
C TRP A 45 5.57 -11.86 8.09
N PRO A 46 5.35 -10.78 8.89
CA PRO A 46 5.93 -10.71 10.23
C PRO A 46 5.11 -11.39 11.32
N PHE A 47 3.87 -11.81 11.04
CA PHE A 47 2.99 -12.35 12.06
C PHE A 47 2.95 -13.87 12.05
N GLN A 48 2.70 -14.44 13.25
CA GLN A 48 2.45 -15.86 13.43
C GLN A 48 0.96 -16.17 13.24
N ALA A 49 0.66 -17.44 12.92
CA ALA A 49 -0.68 -17.90 12.61
C ALA A 49 -1.71 -17.61 13.73
N ASP A 50 -1.30 -17.69 14.99
CA ASP A 50 -2.19 -17.54 16.14
C ASP A 50 -2.79 -16.11 16.23
N LEU A 51 -1.99 -15.08 15.91
CA LEU A 51 -2.44 -13.71 15.93
C LEU A 51 -3.43 -13.41 14.80
N GLU A 52 -3.19 -14.03 13.64
CA GLU A 52 -4.02 -13.85 12.44
C GLU A 52 -5.40 -14.51 12.56
N GLN A 53 -5.55 -15.56 13.38
CA GLN A 53 -6.82 -16.27 13.57
C GLN A 53 -7.92 -15.40 14.18
N SER A 54 -7.56 -14.25 14.73
CA SER A 54 -8.53 -13.30 15.32
C SER A 54 -9.34 -12.52 14.28
N CYS A 55 -9.03 -12.66 12.97
CA CYS A 55 -9.79 -11.98 11.92
C CYS A 55 -10.11 -12.93 10.75
N GLN A 56 -11.30 -12.77 10.17
CA GLN A 56 -11.75 -13.51 8.99
C GLN A 56 -11.34 -12.81 7.70
N VAL A 57 -11.19 -11.49 7.73
CA VAL A 57 -10.77 -10.66 6.62
C VAL A 57 -9.40 -10.06 6.93
N LEU A 58 -8.42 -10.31 6.09
CA LEU A 58 -7.10 -9.73 6.23
C LEU A 58 -6.85 -8.66 5.17
N TRP A 59 -6.46 -7.46 5.63
CA TRP A 59 -6.04 -6.35 4.77
C TRP A 59 -4.53 -6.25 4.78
N ILE A 60 -3.93 -6.40 3.61
CA ILE A 60 -2.48 -6.32 3.39
C ILE A 60 -2.21 -5.12 2.50
N THR A 61 -1.23 -4.31 2.84
CA THR A 61 -0.70 -3.28 1.94
C THR A 61 0.70 -3.68 1.53
N ASN A 62 0.96 -3.83 0.23
CA ASN A 62 2.25 -4.30 -0.27
C ASN A 62 2.74 -3.47 -1.47
N PRO A 63 3.80 -2.63 -1.34
CA PRO A 63 4.54 -2.35 -0.11
C PRO A 63 3.69 -1.65 0.93
N HIS A 64 4.04 -1.85 2.19
CA HIS A 64 3.26 -1.37 3.32
C HIS A 64 3.33 0.16 3.46
N ASN A 65 2.19 0.80 3.61
CA ASN A 65 2.06 2.23 3.87
C ASN A 65 1.66 2.44 5.35
N PRO A 66 2.51 3.08 6.21
CA PRO A 66 3.53 4.07 5.85
C PRO A 66 4.99 3.58 5.88
N THR A 67 5.26 2.32 6.18
CA THR A 67 6.63 1.85 6.49
C THR A 67 7.51 1.59 5.26
N GLY A 68 6.91 1.32 4.10
CA GLY A 68 7.66 0.98 2.88
C GLY A 68 8.20 -0.45 2.84
N GLN A 69 7.82 -1.32 3.79
CA GLN A 69 8.19 -2.73 3.77
C GLN A 69 7.52 -3.46 2.62
N LEU A 70 8.28 -4.29 1.93
CA LEU A 70 7.80 -5.15 0.85
C LEU A 70 7.74 -6.59 1.33
N TRP A 71 6.56 -7.19 1.36
CA TRP A 71 6.35 -8.59 1.74
C TRP A 71 6.56 -9.53 0.55
N SER A 72 7.15 -10.69 0.81
CA SER A 72 7.33 -11.71 -0.22
C SER A 72 6.01 -12.41 -0.55
N ARG A 73 5.75 -12.66 -1.84
CA ARG A 73 4.60 -13.46 -2.28
C ARG A 73 4.56 -14.81 -1.56
N ALA A 74 5.72 -15.47 -1.48
CA ALA A 74 5.81 -16.79 -0.83
C ALA A 74 5.35 -16.79 0.63
N SER A 75 5.54 -15.68 1.37
CA SER A 75 5.07 -15.57 2.74
C SER A 75 3.61 -15.14 2.85
N LEU A 76 3.06 -14.49 1.82
CA LEU A 76 1.66 -14.05 1.79
C LEU A 76 0.71 -15.14 1.28
N GLU A 77 1.16 -16.02 0.39
CA GLU A 77 0.32 -17.07 -0.22
C GLU A 77 -0.36 -17.98 0.82
N PRO A 78 0.32 -18.47 1.90
CA PRO A 78 -0.32 -19.28 2.93
C PRO A 78 -1.47 -18.58 3.68
N LEU A 79 -1.53 -17.24 3.67
CA LEU A 79 -2.61 -16.47 4.29
C LEU A 79 -3.95 -16.68 3.57
N LEU A 80 -3.91 -16.99 2.28
CA LEU A 80 -5.09 -17.25 1.46
C LEU A 80 -5.89 -18.48 1.93
N GLU A 81 -5.22 -19.45 2.54
CA GLU A 81 -5.85 -20.64 3.11
C GLU A 81 -6.42 -20.40 4.52
N ARG A 82 -6.00 -19.33 5.19
CA ARG A 82 -6.35 -19.06 6.60
C ARG A 82 -7.50 -18.07 6.76
N HIS A 83 -7.74 -17.24 5.75
CA HIS A 83 -8.73 -16.16 5.83
C HIS A 83 -9.86 -16.35 4.82
N SER A 84 -11.07 -15.98 5.23
CA SER A 84 -12.25 -15.99 4.34
C SER A 84 -12.15 -14.97 3.21
N LEU A 85 -11.38 -13.91 3.42
CA LEU A 85 -11.12 -12.87 2.43
C LEU A 85 -9.77 -12.22 2.70
N VAL A 86 -8.93 -12.14 1.68
CA VAL A 86 -7.68 -11.37 1.71
C VAL A 86 -7.78 -10.22 0.71
N ILE A 87 -7.60 -9.00 1.18
CA ILE A 87 -7.57 -7.79 0.34
C ILE A 87 -6.13 -7.27 0.36
N CYS A 88 -5.44 -7.38 -0.77
CA CYS A 88 -4.07 -6.90 -0.94
C CYS A 88 -4.07 -5.59 -1.72
N ASP A 89 -3.71 -4.50 -1.05
CA ASP A 89 -3.53 -3.19 -1.68
C ASP A 89 -2.09 -3.08 -2.21
N GLU A 90 -1.97 -3.20 -3.52
CA GLU A 90 -0.72 -3.10 -4.27
C GLU A 90 -0.60 -1.74 -4.99
N ALA A 91 -1.21 -0.68 -4.46
CA ALA A 91 -1.24 0.64 -5.11
C ALA A 91 0.15 1.23 -5.37
N PHE A 92 1.14 0.89 -4.56
CA PHE A 92 2.53 1.34 -4.70
C PHE A 92 3.45 0.28 -5.31
N LEU A 93 3.01 -0.96 -5.48
CA LEU A 93 3.85 -2.07 -5.94
C LEU A 93 4.52 -1.81 -7.30
N PRO A 94 3.84 -1.23 -8.30
CA PRO A 94 4.45 -0.92 -9.59
C PRO A 94 5.61 0.08 -9.53
N LEU A 95 5.73 0.84 -8.44
CA LEU A 95 6.84 1.79 -8.24
C LEU A 95 8.10 1.11 -7.71
N VAL A 96 7.97 -0.10 -7.16
CA VAL A 96 9.08 -0.82 -6.53
C VAL A 96 9.88 -1.57 -7.59
N PRO A 97 11.21 -1.38 -7.69
CA PRO A 97 12.05 -2.21 -8.55
C PRO A 97 11.85 -3.70 -8.23
N ALA A 98 11.58 -4.52 -9.25
CA ALA A 98 11.22 -5.94 -9.11
C ALA A 98 9.99 -6.23 -8.22
N GLY A 99 9.19 -5.22 -7.86
CA GLY A 99 8.00 -5.37 -7.01
C GLY A 99 6.94 -6.28 -7.63
N GLU A 100 6.76 -6.25 -8.95
CA GLU A 100 5.78 -7.10 -9.66
C GLU A 100 6.02 -8.61 -9.43
N ALA A 101 7.25 -9.02 -9.14
CA ALA A 101 7.55 -10.40 -8.75
C ALA A 101 6.86 -10.80 -7.43
N GLN A 102 6.46 -9.83 -6.61
CA GLN A 102 5.78 -10.05 -5.33
C GLN A 102 4.25 -9.85 -5.41
N SER A 103 3.72 -9.51 -6.60
CA SER A 103 2.27 -9.34 -6.79
C SER A 103 1.49 -10.63 -6.54
N LEU A 104 0.34 -10.51 -5.87
CA LEU A 104 -0.60 -11.62 -5.68
C LEU A 104 -1.56 -11.81 -6.88
N ILE A 105 -1.55 -10.93 -7.89
CA ILE A 105 -2.44 -11.05 -9.07
C ILE A 105 -2.40 -12.45 -9.69
N PRO A 106 -1.21 -13.11 -9.88
CA PRO A 106 -1.17 -14.46 -10.46
C PRO A 106 -1.87 -15.54 -9.65
N LEU A 107 -2.18 -15.27 -8.37
CA LEU A 107 -2.87 -16.21 -7.49
C LEU A 107 -4.41 -16.07 -7.52
N VAL A 108 -4.94 -15.01 -8.13
CA VAL A 108 -6.39 -14.73 -8.16
C VAL A 108 -7.20 -15.85 -8.82
N GLU A 109 -6.66 -16.49 -9.87
CA GLU A 109 -7.34 -17.60 -10.55
C GLU A 109 -7.53 -18.82 -9.65
N LYS A 110 -6.63 -19.03 -8.68
CA LYS A 110 -6.65 -20.18 -7.77
C LYS A 110 -7.38 -19.90 -6.46
N HIS A 111 -7.49 -18.62 -6.07
CA HIS A 111 -8.01 -18.20 -4.78
C HIS A 111 -9.15 -17.19 -4.94
N SER A 112 -10.39 -17.68 -4.94
CA SER A 112 -11.60 -16.83 -5.09
C SER A 112 -11.81 -15.87 -3.93
N ASN A 113 -11.12 -16.07 -2.81
CA ASN A 113 -11.11 -15.19 -1.64
C ASN A 113 -10.03 -14.09 -1.71
N LEU A 114 -9.24 -14.01 -2.78
CA LEU A 114 -8.25 -12.97 -2.97
C LEU A 114 -8.82 -11.80 -3.78
N VAL A 115 -8.52 -10.59 -3.33
CA VAL A 115 -8.76 -9.32 -4.05
C VAL A 115 -7.47 -8.53 -4.06
N VAL A 116 -7.00 -8.14 -5.22
CA VAL A 116 -5.85 -7.25 -5.37
C VAL A 116 -6.31 -5.88 -5.86
N ILE A 117 -5.90 -4.83 -5.16
CA ILE A 117 -6.22 -3.44 -5.52
C ILE A 117 -4.99 -2.79 -6.13
N ARG A 118 -5.17 -2.12 -7.26
CA ARG A 118 -4.14 -1.37 -7.98
C ARG A 118 -4.53 0.07 -8.20
N SER A 119 -3.55 0.96 -8.22
CA SER A 119 -3.75 2.39 -8.45
C SER A 119 -2.84 2.89 -9.58
N LEU A 120 -3.42 3.56 -10.57
CA LEU A 120 -2.66 4.25 -11.61
C LEU A 120 -2.22 5.66 -11.15
N THR A 121 -2.83 6.18 -10.07
CA THR A 121 -2.58 7.54 -9.60
C THR A 121 -1.17 7.76 -9.08
N LYS A 122 -0.52 6.70 -8.55
CA LYS A 122 0.84 6.78 -7.98
C LYS A 122 1.88 6.68 -9.08
N LEU A 123 1.82 5.60 -9.86
CA LEU A 123 2.77 5.32 -10.93
C LEU A 123 2.82 6.43 -11.99
N LEU A 124 1.68 7.00 -12.33
CA LEU A 124 1.56 7.99 -13.41
C LEU A 124 1.49 9.44 -12.91
N ALA A 125 1.61 9.67 -11.60
CA ALA A 125 1.47 10.99 -10.98
C ALA A 125 0.15 11.71 -11.32
N ILE A 126 -0.95 10.97 -11.53
CA ILE A 126 -2.28 11.47 -11.91
C ILE A 126 -3.27 11.43 -10.75
N ALA A 127 -2.84 11.85 -9.57
CA ALA A 127 -3.63 11.75 -8.34
C ALA A 127 -5.03 12.39 -8.45
N GLY A 128 -5.17 13.48 -9.22
CA GLY A 128 -6.43 14.18 -9.44
C GLY A 128 -7.45 13.42 -10.28
N LEU A 129 -7.03 12.49 -11.13
CA LEU A 129 -7.93 11.74 -12.02
C LEU A 129 -8.69 10.60 -11.32
N ARG A 130 -8.28 10.16 -10.15
CA ARG A 130 -8.97 9.15 -9.34
C ARG A 130 -9.17 7.81 -10.08
N LEU A 131 -8.08 7.19 -10.58
CA LEU A 131 -8.12 5.96 -11.36
C LEU A 131 -7.39 4.83 -10.67
N GLY A 132 -8.08 3.71 -10.52
CA GLY A 132 -7.55 2.44 -10.00
C GLY A 132 -8.45 1.29 -10.44
N TYR A 133 -8.02 0.08 -10.15
CA TYR A 133 -8.76 -1.14 -10.49
C TYR A 133 -8.56 -2.22 -9.43
N ALA A 134 -9.48 -3.17 -9.41
CA ALA A 134 -9.38 -4.38 -8.61
C ALA A 134 -9.30 -5.61 -9.51
N VAL A 135 -8.51 -6.59 -9.09
CA VAL A 135 -8.44 -7.93 -9.69
C VAL A 135 -8.94 -8.93 -8.67
N ALA A 136 -9.97 -9.68 -9.03
CA ALA A 136 -10.59 -10.69 -8.17
C ALA A 136 -11.35 -11.71 -9.03
N SER A 137 -11.95 -12.74 -8.42
CA SER A 137 -12.76 -13.68 -9.16
C SER A 137 -13.96 -13.01 -9.87
N PRO A 138 -14.38 -13.48 -11.04
CA PRO A 138 -15.51 -12.91 -11.79
C PRO A 138 -16.80 -12.81 -10.95
N GLU A 139 -17.08 -13.83 -10.13
CA GLU A 139 -18.27 -13.89 -9.27
C GLU A 139 -18.25 -12.78 -8.23
N ARG A 140 -17.09 -12.50 -7.63
CA ARG A 140 -16.92 -11.42 -6.64
C ARG A 140 -17.09 -10.06 -7.30
N LEU A 141 -16.47 -9.85 -8.45
CA LEU A 141 -16.58 -8.59 -9.19
C LEU A 141 -18.01 -8.32 -9.65
N SER A 142 -18.72 -9.35 -10.13
CA SER A 142 -20.13 -9.26 -10.53
C SER A 142 -21.03 -8.86 -9.36
N ARG A 143 -20.79 -9.41 -8.16
CA ARG A 143 -21.54 -9.01 -6.94
C ARG A 143 -21.25 -7.56 -6.57
N TRP A 144 -19.99 -7.12 -6.63
CA TRP A 144 -19.63 -5.74 -6.28
C TRP A 144 -20.12 -4.72 -7.30
N GLN A 145 -20.23 -5.11 -8.56
CA GLN A 145 -20.77 -4.27 -9.62
C GLN A 145 -22.22 -3.84 -9.33
N GLN A 146 -23.00 -4.67 -8.63
CA GLN A 146 -24.39 -4.34 -8.24
C GLN A 146 -24.48 -3.22 -7.21
N TRP A 147 -23.40 -2.99 -6.43
CA TRP A 147 -23.33 -1.96 -5.39
C TRP A 147 -22.55 -0.73 -5.85
N ARG A 148 -21.99 -0.79 -7.06
CA ARG A 148 -21.19 0.27 -7.60
C ARG A 148 -22.09 1.39 -8.16
N ASP A 149 -21.63 2.64 -7.99
CA ASP A 149 -22.25 3.79 -8.65
C ASP A 149 -22.33 3.57 -10.18
N PRO A 150 -23.44 3.95 -10.85
CA PRO A 150 -23.57 3.83 -12.32
C PRO A 150 -22.48 4.58 -13.10
N TRP A 151 -21.92 5.66 -12.55
CA TRP A 151 -20.85 6.46 -13.15
C TRP A 151 -19.60 6.50 -12.28
N PRO A 152 -18.94 5.35 -12.05
CA PRO A 152 -17.91 5.24 -11.02
C PRO A 152 -16.56 5.85 -11.41
N VAL A 153 -16.34 6.14 -12.69
CA VAL A 153 -15.10 6.69 -13.23
C VAL A 153 -15.41 7.84 -14.19
N ASN A 154 -14.76 8.99 -13.99
CA ASN A 154 -14.93 10.14 -14.86
C ASN A 154 -14.30 9.90 -16.26
N GLY A 155 -14.83 10.58 -17.28
CA GLY A 155 -14.42 10.37 -18.68
C GLY A 155 -12.95 10.71 -18.95
N LEU A 156 -12.37 11.71 -18.26
CA LEU A 156 -10.95 12.05 -18.40
C LEU A 156 -10.05 10.94 -17.86
N ALA A 157 -10.43 10.34 -16.74
CA ALA A 157 -9.69 9.20 -16.18
C ALA A 157 -9.75 7.99 -17.11
N LEU A 158 -10.89 7.70 -17.72
CA LEU A 158 -11.03 6.61 -18.70
C LEU A 158 -10.15 6.86 -19.93
N ALA A 159 -10.21 8.06 -20.51
CA ALA A 159 -9.38 8.42 -21.66
C ALA A 159 -7.88 8.31 -21.36
N ALA A 160 -7.46 8.82 -20.19
CA ALA A 160 -6.06 8.69 -19.74
C ALA A 160 -5.64 7.23 -19.55
N GLY A 161 -6.49 6.42 -18.91
CA GLY A 161 -6.23 4.99 -18.73
C GLY A 161 -6.11 4.24 -20.06
N GLN A 162 -7.01 4.49 -21.01
CA GLN A 162 -6.95 3.90 -22.34
C GLN A 162 -5.67 4.29 -23.09
N ALA A 163 -5.29 5.57 -23.07
CA ALA A 163 -4.09 6.05 -23.73
C ALA A 163 -2.82 5.38 -23.18
N VAL A 164 -2.73 5.26 -21.84
CA VAL A 164 -1.61 4.60 -21.17
C VAL A 164 -1.54 3.11 -21.51
N MET A 165 -2.68 2.41 -21.48
CA MET A 165 -2.71 0.97 -21.79
C MET A 165 -2.45 0.67 -23.28
N ALA A 166 -2.69 1.61 -24.18
CA ALA A 166 -2.41 1.47 -25.60
C ALA A 166 -0.92 1.64 -25.94
N ASP A 167 -0.14 2.36 -25.11
CA ASP A 167 1.30 2.59 -25.32
C ASP A 167 2.15 1.72 -24.38
N GLN A 168 2.19 0.42 -24.64
CA GLN A 168 2.99 -0.52 -23.84
C GLN A 168 4.46 -0.13 -23.81
N ALA A 169 5.04 0.21 -24.96
CA ALA A 169 6.46 0.60 -25.04
C ALA A 169 6.77 1.89 -24.26
N GLY A 170 5.86 2.86 -24.28
CA GLY A 170 5.95 4.06 -23.46
C GLY A 170 5.86 3.75 -21.98
N MET A 171 4.96 2.85 -21.60
CA MET A 171 4.82 2.39 -20.21
C MET A 171 6.08 1.69 -19.71
N ASP A 172 6.68 0.80 -20.51
CA ASP A 172 7.90 0.09 -20.15
C ASP A 172 9.06 1.06 -19.92
N ARG A 173 9.23 2.04 -20.82
CA ARG A 173 10.24 3.12 -20.63
C ARG A 173 9.97 3.96 -19.39
N TRP A 174 8.71 4.26 -19.11
CA TRP A 174 8.32 5.01 -17.91
C TRP A 174 8.64 4.21 -16.64
N LEU A 175 8.29 2.95 -16.57
CA LEU A 175 8.61 2.05 -15.46
C LEU A 175 10.10 1.97 -15.19
N GLN A 176 10.93 1.78 -16.23
CA GLN A 176 12.39 1.76 -16.10
C GLN A 176 12.92 3.06 -15.47
N ARG A 177 12.42 4.22 -15.90
CA ARG A 177 12.81 5.52 -15.34
C ARG A 177 12.39 5.66 -13.89
N VAL A 178 11.15 5.26 -13.55
CA VAL A 178 10.63 5.31 -12.19
C VAL A 178 11.43 4.40 -11.27
N HIS A 179 11.72 3.17 -11.70
CA HIS A 179 12.51 2.23 -10.91
C HIS A 179 13.95 2.72 -10.66
N ALA A 180 14.60 3.26 -11.69
CA ALA A 180 15.92 3.86 -11.55
C ALA A 180 15.89 5.04 -10.55
N TRP A 181 14.88 5.90 -10.66
CA TRP A 181 14.69 7.03 -9.76
C TRP A 181 14.44 6.58 -8.31
N VAL A 182 13.51 5.64 -8.09
CA VAL A 182 13.21 5.12 -6.74
C VAL A 182 14.45 4.50 -6.09
N THR A 183 15.24 3.74 -6.86
CA THR A 183 16.47 3.13 -6.35
C THR A 183 17.52 4.19 -5.98
N HIS A 184 17.78 5.12 -6.88
CA HIS A 184 18.86 6.09 -6.73
C HIS A 184 18.51 7.16 -5.68
N GLU A 185 17.40 7.87 -5.90
CA GLU A 185 16.98 8.96 -5.01
C GLU A 185 16.54 8.45 -3.64
N GLY A 186 15.88 7.29 -3.59
CA GLY A 186 15.49 6.67 -2.32
C GLY A 186 16.69 6.29 -1.45
N SER A 187 17.77 5.78 -2.07
CA SER A 187 18.99 5.45 -1.35
C SER A 187 19.75 6.70 -0.89
N TRP A 188 19.88 7.68 -1.79
CA TRP A 188 20.51 8.96 -1.47
C TRP A 188 19.74 9.69 -0.34
N PHE A 189 18.43 9.79 -0.45
CA PHE A 189 17.62 10.47 0.54
C PHE A 189 17.66 9.80 1.92
N HIS A 190 17.63 8.46 1.95
CA HIS A 190 17.82 7.70 3.18
C HIS A 190 19.13 8.06 3.86
N GLN A 191 20.23 8.05 3.10
CA GLN A 191 21.56 8.39 3.63
C GLN A 191 21.62 9.82 4.16
N GLN A 192 21.05 10.79 3.41
CA GLN A 192 21.02 12.19 3.86
C GLN A 192 20.24 12.38 5.18
N LEU A 193 19.16 11.61 5.37
CA LEU A 193 18.39 11.66 6.61
C LEU A 193 19.09 10.95 7.76
N ASP A 194 19.79 9.85 7.49
CA ASP A 194 20.53 9.06 8.49
C ASP A 194 21.75 9.82 9.04
N ASP A 195 22.33 10.67 8.20
CA ASP A 195 23.45 11.56 8.60
C ASP A 195 23.00 12.74 9.50
N LEU A 196 21.68 12.96 9.68
CA LEU A 196 21.17 14.05 10.51
C LEU A 196 21.00 13.60 11.97
N PRO A 197 21.63 14.31 12.94
CA PRO A 197 21.49 13.98 14.36
C PRO A 197 20.04 14.05 14.84
N GLY A 198 19.61 13.06 15.63
CA GLY A 198 18.26 13.01 16.23
C GLY A 198 17.17 12.49 15.28
N PHE A 199 17.56 12.02 14.08
CA PHE A 199 16.65 11.42 13.12
C PHE A 199 17.04 9.97 12.81
N SER A 200 16.03 9.14 12.57
CA SER A 200 16.20 7.73 12.20
C SER A 200 15.23 7.40 11.05
N PRO A 201 15.71 7.45 9.80
CA PRO A 201 14.90 7.05 8.66
C PRO A 201 14.74 5.54 8.66
N LEU A 202 13.50 5.05 8.56
CA LEU A 202 13.24 3.62 8.45
C LEU A 202 13.44 3.17 7.00
N PRO A 203 14.07 2.01 6.74
CA PRO A 203 14.27 1.53 5.38
C PRO A 203 12.97 1.38 4.61
N SER A 204 12.93 1.79 3.33
CA SER A 204 11.76 1.69 2.47
C SER A 204 12.11 1.12 1.10
N SER A 205 11.25 0.29 0.56
CA SER A 205 11.30 -0.22 -0.81
C SER A 205 10.56 0.70 -1.81
N ALA A 206 9.74 1.62 -1.29
CA ALA A 206 8.85 2.47 -2.07
C ALA A 206 9.40 3.90 -2.25
N ASN A 207 8.62 4.77 -2.89
CA ASN A 207 8.97 6.18 -3.14
C ASN A 207 8.57 7.13 -1.99
N TYR A 208 8.45 6.60 -0.80
CA TYR A 208 8.24 7.36 0.45
C TYR A 208 9.09 6.76 1.56
N GLN A 209 9.35 7.53 2.60
CA GLN A 209 10.19 7.14 3.72
C GLN A 209 9.57 7.60 5.03
N LEU A 210 9.47 6.70 5.99
CA LEU A 210 9.07 7.03 7.35
C LEU A 210 10.29 7.50 8.14
N LEU A 211 10.20 8.72 8.68
CA LEU A 211 11.24 9.32 9.50
C LEU A 211 10.79 9.33 10.96
N ARG A 212 11.61 8.78 11.83
CA ARG A 212 11.45 8.84 13.28
C ARG A 212 12.40 9.91 13.84
N GLY A 213 11.92 10.69 14.79
CA GLY A 213 12.73 11.62 15.56
C GLY A 213 12.76 11.25 17.04
N GLU A 214 13.79 11.65 17.75
CA GLU A 214 13.89 11.52 19.21
C GLU A 214 12.91 12.44 19.96
N VAL A 215 12.49 13.51 19.29
CA VAL A 215 11.52 14.49 19.77
C VAL A 215 10.39 14.67 18.75
N SER A 216 9.33 15.37 19.16
CA SER A 216 8.22 15.69 18.25
C SER A 216 8.70 16.42 17.00
N LEU A 217 8.31 15.92 15.82
CA LEU A 217 8.66 16.50 14.53
C LEU A 217 7.67 17.58 14.05
N LEU A 218 6.72 18.01 14.88
CA LEU A 218 5.72 19.03 14.51
C LEU A 218 6.38 20.37 14.17
N ASP A 219 7.32 20.82 15.00
CA ASP A 219 8.05 22.08 14.74
C ASP A 219 8.88 21.99 13.47
N LEU A 220 9.52 20.84 13.22
CA LEU A 220 10.24 20.61 11.97
C LEU A 220 9.29 20.74 10.78
N ARG A 221 8.14 20.05 10.82
CA ARG A 221 7.11 20.09 9.77
C ARG A 221 6.68 21.52 9.46
N GLU A 222 6.43 22.35 10.51
CA GLU A 222 6.05 23.75 10.32
C GLU A 222 7.19 24.60 9.72
N ARG A 223 8.42 24.39 10.17
CA ARG A 223 9.59 25.11 9.67
C ARG A 223 9.83 24.84 8.18
N VAL A 224 9.79 23.55 7.77
CA VAL A 224 9.99 23.20 6.36
C VAL A 224 8.80 23.60 5.49
N ALA A 225 7.57 23.61 6.04
CA ALA A 225 6.39 24.11 5.34
C ALA A 225 6.52 25.60 4.97
N ARG A 226 7.11 26.42 5.84
CA ARG A 226 7.46 27.84 5.53
C ARG A 226 8.48 27.95 4.38
N GLN A 227 9.26 26.91 4.15
CA GLN A 227 10.19 26.79 3.02
C GLN A 227 9.56 26.08 1.81
N ARG A 228 8.23 25.90 1.79
CA ARG A 228 7.45 25.24 0.73
C ARG A 228 7.71 23.74 0.60
N VAL A 229 8.21 23.08 1.65
CA VAL A 229 8.36 21.65 1.73
C VAL A 229 7.25 21.09 2.63
N LEU A 230 6.38 20.24 2.10
CA LEU A 230 5.28 19.64 2.83
C LEU A 230 5.64 18.21 3.27
N LEU A 231 5.70 18.00 4.58
CA LEU A 231 5.86 16.68 5.17
C LEU A 231 4.49 16.11 5.55
N ARG A 232 4.33 14.79 5.34
CA ARG A 232 3.14 14.07 5.80
C ARG A 232 3.14 13.98 7.32
N ASP A 233 2.07 14.48 7.94
CA ASP A 233 1.79 14.26 9.36
C ASP A 233 1.33 12.81 9.58
N CYS A 234 2.08 12.06 10.39
CA CYS A 234 1.82 10.64 10.62
C CYS A 234 0.88 10.36 11.80
N ARG A 235 0.40 11.36 12.54
CA ARG A 235 -0.56 11.18 13.64
C ARG A 235 -1.89 10.55 13.22
N SER A 236 -2.20 10.56 11.93
CA SER A 236 -3.36 9.86 11.38
C SER A 236 -3.17 8.34 11.25
N PHE A 237 -1.94 7.84 11.42
CA PHE A 237 -1.66 6.42 11.47
C PHE A 237 -1.64 5.98 12.94
N ALA A 238 -2.40 4.96 13.30
CA ALA A 238 -2.42 4.45 14.66
C ALA A 238 -1.01 4.01 15.10
N GLY A 239 -0.59 4.47 16.29
CA GLY A 239 0.74 4.17 16.82
C GLY A 239 1.89 5.06 16.32
N LEU A 240 1.62 6.08 15.50
CA LEU A 240 2.59 7.09 15.05
C LEU A 240 2.16 8.49 15.53
N GLY A 241 2.34 8.78 16.81
CA GLY A 241 1.95 10.05 17.39
C GLY A 241 2.97 10.62 18.35
#